data_716f6c0648d8efcb1c229140dd3edaed
#
_entry.id   716f6c0648d8efcb1c229140dd3edaed
#
_cell.length_a   1.000
_cell.length_b   1.000
_cell.length_c   1.000
_cell.angle_alpha   90.00
_cell.angle_beta   90.00
_cell.angle_gamma   90.00
#
_symmetry.space_group_name_H-M   'P 1'
#
loop_
_entity.id
_entity.type
_entity.pdbx_description
1 polymer ?
#
loop_
_entity_poly.entity_id
_entity_poly.type
_entity_poly.pdbx_seq_one_letter_code
_entity_poly.pdbx_strand_id
1 'polypeptide(L)'
;RRQRQMCIRDRYESWGIRYAAIYGDNSDINNQVWQDLDTFLLQTFEKPDGTKMKLSCVCIDSGGHRTNQVYKFCKARFNRRVFAIKGSNDSAAAYIQKPSKSNREGAYLFTLGVDTGKSLLMDRLKLEEEGPGFCHFPKEEGKGYDEKYFKGLTSEKKVMRYKMGRPYFAWELKDKGEHKRNEALDCRNYATAAIEIINVPLKKPDKKKEATAAKKIIKRGRRRSGGIL
;
A
#
# COMPACT_ATOMS: atom_id res chain seq x y z
N ARG A 1 -16.20 -6.84 -8.81
CA ARG A 1 -14.75 -7.03 -8.86
C ARG A 1 -14.12 -6.29 -7.69
N ARG A 2 -13.23 -6.90 -6.93
CA ARG A 2 -12.41 -6.24 -5.93
C ARG A 2 -10.94 -6.59 -6.14
N GLN A 3 -10.07 -5.59 -6.08
CA GLN A 3 -8.62 -5.74 -6.24
C GLN A 3 -7.97 -5.97 -4.88
N ARG A 4 -6.85 -6.67 -4.87
CA ARG A 4 -6.08 -7.01 -3.68
C ARG A 4 -4.60 -6.84 -3.96
N GLN A 5 -3.90 -6.26 -3.01
CA GLN A 5 -2.45 -6.14 -3.05
C GLN A 5 -1.85 -6.52 -1.71
N MET A 6 -0.74 -7.24 -1.76
CA MET A 6 0.07 -7.59 -0.62
C MET A 6 1.46 -6.99 -0.78
N CYS A 7 2.00 -6.41 0.29
CA CYS A 7 3.32 -5.81 0.31
C CYS A 7 4.04 -6.15 1.61
N ILE A 8 5.36 -6.20 1.52
CA ILE A 8 6.26 -6.18 2.67
C ILE A 8 6.91 -4.80 2.73
N ARG A 9 7.31 -4.35 3.92
CA ARG A 9 8.01 -3.08 4.10
C ARG A 9 9.16 -3.23 5.09
N ASP A 10 10.32 -2.67 4.73
CA ASP A 10 11.45 -2.45 5.63
C ASP A 10 12.00 -1.04 5.38
N ARG A 11 12.24 -0.26 6.44
CA ARG A 11 12.81 1.10 6.37
C ARG A 11 12.15 2.01 5.32
N TYR A 12 10.84 1.97 5.20
CA TYR A 12 10.05 2.64 4.16
C TYR A 12 10.21 2.08 2.74
N GLU A 13 11.16 1.21 2.48
CA GLU A 13 11.29 0.44 1.28
C GLU A 13 10.22 -0.66 1.23
N SER A 14 9.63 -0.92 0.07
CA SER A 14 8.46 -1.79 -0.02
C SER A 14 8.51 -2.73 -1.22
N TRP A 15 8.15 -3.98 -1.00
CA TRP A 15 8.10 -5.04 -2.01
C TRP A 15 6.65 -5.45 -2.25
N GLY A 16 6.21 -5.36 -3.50
CA GLY A 16 4.96 -5.96 -3.91
C GLY A 16 5.08 -7.49 -3.92
N ILE A 17 4.12 -8.20 -3.33
CA ILE A 17 4.12 -9.66 -3.33
C ILE A 17 3.14 -10.18 -4.38
N ARG A 18 1.91 -9.69 -4.33
CA ARG A 18 0.83 -10.16 -5.19
C ARG A 18 -0.26 -9.10 -5.35
N TYR A 19 -0.74 -8.97 -6.56
CA TYR A 19 -1.94 -8.21 -6.91
C TYR A 19 -2.92 -9.14 -7.60
N ALA A 20 -4.17 -9.19 -7.16
CA ALA A 20 -5.17 -10.10 -7.69
C ALA A 20 -6.57 -9.46 -7.68
N ALA A 21 -7.45 -9.95 -8.54
CA ALA A 21 -8.86 -9.62 -8.55
C ALA A 21 -9.67 -10.86 -8.13
N ILE A 22 -10.58 -10.69 -7.18
CA ILE A 22 -11.53 -11.71 -6.77
C ILE A 22 -12.91 -11.27 -7.27
N TYR A 23 -13.59 -12.14 -7.99
CA TYR A 23 -14.90 -11.89 -8.59
C TYR A 23 -15.97 -12.65 -7.83
N GLY A 24 -17.16 -12.08 -7.74
CA GLY A 24 -18.33 -12.72 -7.12
C GLY A 24 -19.30 -11.69 -6.58
N ASP A 25 -20.46 -12.16 -6.19
CA ASP A 25 -21.49 -11.36 -5.51
C ASP A 25 -21.07 -11.13 -4.04
N ASN A 26 -20.96 -9.86 -3.65
CA ASN A 26 -20.61 -9.44 -2.30
C ASN A 26 -21.80 -8.84 -1.53
N SER A 27 -23.02 -9.11 -1.98
CA SER A 27 -24.24 -8.56 -1.38
C SER A 27 -24.52 -9.13 0.00
N ASP A 28 -24.19 -10.39 0.23
CA ASP A 28 -24.31 -11.07 1.53
C ASP A 28 -22.96 -11.57 2.03
N ILE A 29 -22.76 -11.54 3.35
CA ILE A 29 -21.49 -11.96 4.00
C ILE A 29 -21.25 -13.47 3.85
N ASN A 30 -22.29 -14.25 3.63
CA ASN A 30 -22.22 -15.71 3.46
C ASN A 30 -21.84 -16.12 2.04
N ASN A 31 -21.85 -15.19 1.08
CA ASN A 31 -21.49 -15.49 -0.30
C ASN A 31 -20.03 -15.93 -0.45
N GLN A 32 -19.77 -16.80 -1.42
CA GLN A 32 -18.48 -17.43 -1.66
C GLN A 32 -17.32 -16.43 -1.78
N VAL A 33 -17.56 -15.26 -2.37
CA VAL A 33 -16.53 -14.22 -2.54
C VAL A 33 -15.86 -13.77 -1.23
N TRP A 34 -16.60 -13.83 -0.10
CA TRP A 34 -16.04 -13.50 1.20
C TRP A 34 -15.18 -14.64 1.78
N GLN A 35 -15.51 -15.88 1.46
CA GLN A 35 -14.71 -17.05 1.80
C GLN A 35 -13.44 -17.09 0.96
N ASP A 36 -13.53 -16.80 -0.33
CA ASP A 36 -12.38 -16.69 -1.24
C ASP A 36 -11.43 -15.58 -0.80
N LEU A 37 -12.00 -14.43 -0.37
CA LEU A 37 -11.22 -13.35 0.22
C LEU A 37 -10.49 -13.82 1.48
N ASP A 38 -11.19 -14.53 2.37
CA ASP A 38 -10.58 -15.02 3.62
C ASP A 38 -9.45 -16.02 3.35
N THR A 39 -9.67 -16.95 2.43
CA THR A 39 -8.65 -17.90 1.97
C THR A 39 -7.44 -17.17 1.39
N PHE A 40 -7.67 -16.15 0.56
CA PHE A 40 -6.60 -15.31 0.02
C PHE A 40 -5.81 -14.59 1.13
N LEU A 41 -6.47 -14.09 2.17
CA LEU A 41 -5.84 -13.41 3.29
C LEU A 41 -5.10 -14.34 4.26
N LEU A 42 -5.38 -15.64 4.22
CA LEU A 42 -4.73 -16.67 5.05
C LEU A 42 -3.49 -17.27 4.39
N GLN A 43 -3.17 -16.89 3.15
CA GLN A 43 -1.99 -17.40 2.46
C GLN A 43 -0.71 -17.12 3.25
N THR A 44 0.18 -18.09 3.19
CA THR A 44 1.53 -17.98 3.75
C THR A 44 2.51 -17.73 2.61
N PHE A 45 3.43 -16.82 2.81
CA PHE A 45 4.50 -16.49 1.87
C PHE A 45 5.82 -16.96 2.44
N GLU A 46 6.69 -17.48 1.59
CA GLU A 46 8.01 -17.96 1.99
C GLU A 46 9.08 -17.00 1.46
N LYS A 47 10.02 -16.63 2.33
CA LYS A 47 11.21 -15.88 1.94
C LYS A 47 12.26 -16.82 1.36
N PRO A 48 13.27 -16.29 0.63
CA PRO A 48 14.39 -17.10 0.15
C PRO A 48 15.14 -17.87 1.24
N ASP A 49 15.08 -17.41 2.48
CA ASP A 49 15.69 -18.06 3.65
C ASP A 49 14.79 -19.14 4.28
N GLY A 50 13.66 -19.50 3.65
CA GLY A 50 12.68 -20.46 4.17
C GLY A 50 11.74 -19.92 5.24
N THR A 51 11.90 -18.68 5.68
CA THR A 51 11.02 -18.08 6.70
C THR A 51 9.61 -17.88 6.15
N LYS A 52 8.63 -18.44 6.86
CA LYS A 52 7.21 -18.29 6.51
C LYS A 52 6.64 -17.01 7.08
N MET A 53 5.95 -16.24 6.25
CA MET A 53 5.30 -14.99 6.61
C MET A 53 3.80 -15.06 6.37
N LYS A 54 3.04 -14.42 7.27
CA LYS A 54 1.60 -14.21 7.15
C LYS A 54 1.30 -12.71 7.10
N LEU A 55 0.11 -12.35 6.64
CA LEU A 55 -0.32 -10.95 6.68
C LEU A 55 -0.44 -10.46 8.12
N SER A 56 0.26 -9.38 8.42
CA SER A 56 0.27 -8.77 9.77
C SER A 56 -0.87 -7.78 9.98
N CYS A 57 -1.38 -7.18 8.90
CA CYS A 57 -2.50 -6.25 8.91
C CYS A 57 -3.16 -6.22 7.54
N VAL A 58 -4.46 -6.01 7.51
CA VAL A 58 -5.27 -5.92 6.30
C VAL A 58 -6.20 -4.72 6.40
N CYS A 59 -6.24 -3.90 5.35
CA CYS A 59 -7.20 -2.81 5.20
C CYS A 59 -8.20 -3.13 4.09
N ILE A 60 -9.49 -3.01 4.39
CA ILE A 60 -10.58 -3.23 3.43
C ILE A 60 -11.39 -1.95 3.31
N ASP A 61 -11.45 -1.40 2.10
CA ASP A 61 -12.24 -0.21 1.83
C ASP A 61 -13.73 -0.46 2.05
N SER A 62 -14.34 0.39 2.86
CA SER A 62 -15.76 0.40 3.18
C SER A 62 -16.54 1.53 2.50
N GLY A 63 -15.90 2.32 1.63
CA GLY A 63 -16.50 3.49 0.98
C GLY A 63 -17.57 3.19 -0.09
N GLY A 64 -17.85 1.94 -0.40
CA GLY A 64 -18.81 1.54 -1.44
C GLY A 64 -20.18 1.10 -0.91
N HIS A 65 -21.01 0.56 -1.83
CA HIS A 65 -22.40 0.15 -1.54
C HIS A 65 -22.55 -1.01 -0.52
N ARG A 66 -21.48 -1.75 -0.23
CA ARG A 66 -21.51 -2.93 0.66
C ARG A 66 -20.79 -2.68 1.99
N THR A 67 -20.80 -1.46 2.47
CA THR A 67 -20.16 -1.01 3.72
C THR A 67 -20.46 -1.93 4.90
N ASN A 68 -21.72 -2.33 5.08
CA ASN A 68 -22.13 -3.16 6.21
C ASN A 68 -21.50 -4.56 6.17
N GLN A 69 -21.38 -5.16 4.99
CA GLN A 69 -20.73 -6.48 4.83
C GLN A 69 -19.23 -6.39 5.13
N VAL A 70 -18.58 -5.28 4.71
CA VAL A 70 -17.18 -5.02 5.08
C VAL A 70 -17.02 -4.93 6.60
N TYR A 71 -17.91 -4.21 7.28
CA TYR A 71 -17.85 -4.10 8.75
C TYR A 71 -18.02 -5.45 9.44
N LYS A 72 -18.99 -6.28 9.03
CA LYS A 72 -19.18 -7.62 9.56
C LYS A 72 -17.94 -8.49 9.34
N PHE A 73 -17.37 -8.46 8.12
CA PHE A 73 -16.18 -9.21 7.78
C PHE A 73 -14.97 -8.81 8.64
N CYS A 74 -14.72 -7.51 8.78
CA CYS A 74 -13.62 -6.98 9.56
C CYS A 74 -13.78 -7.24 11.06
N LYS A 75 -14.99 -7.05 11.61
CA LYS A 75 -15.29 -7.30 13.02
C LYS A 75 -14.99 -8.74 13.42
N ALA A 76 -15.44 -9.71 12.62
CA ALA A 76 -15.20 -11.13 12.87
C ALA A 76 -13.69 -11.51 12.83
N ARG A 77 -12.87 -10.68 12.17
CA ARG A 77 -11.42 -10.92 11.97
C ARG A 77 -10.52 -9.90 12.64
N PHE A 78 -11.07 -9.19 13.63
CA PHE A 78 -10.33 -8.16 14.39
C PHE A 78 -9.01 -8.71 14.98
N ASN A 79 -9.02 -9.92 15.56
CA ASN A 79 -7.83 -10.53 16.13
C ASN A 79 -6.72 -10.81 15.11
N ARG A 80 -7.08 -10.87 13.82
CA ARG A 80 -6.14 -10.96 12.68
C ARG A 80 -5.76 -9.58 12.11
N ARG A 81 -6.12 -8.51 12.80
CA ARG A 81 -5.90 -7.12 12.38
C ARG A 81 -6.45 -6.82 10.98
N VAL A 82 -7.67 -7.31 10.71
CA VAL A 82 -8.42 -6.96 9.50
C VAL A 82 -9.31 -5.77 9.84
N PHE A 83 -9.01 -4.61 9.27
CA PHE A 83 -9.67 -3.35 9.58
C PHE A 83 -10.44 -2.79 8.39
N ALA A 84 -11.60 -2.19 8.67
CA ALA A 84 -12.30 -1.36 7.71
C ALA A 84 -11.62 0.00 7.62
N ILE A 85 -11.49 0.51 6.40
CA ILE A 85 -10.99 1.85 6.12
C ILE A 85 -11.99 2.64 5.28
N LYS A 86 -11.89 3.97 5.32
CA LYS A 86 -12.66 4.89 4.48
C LYS A 86 -11.83 6.13 4.20
N GLY A 87 -11.88 6.65 2.98
CA GLY A 87 -11.27 7.93 2.63
C GLY A 87 -11.91 9.11 3.36
N SER A 88 -11.10 10.08 3.77
CA SER A 88 -11.55 11.38 4.24
C SER A 88 -12.01 12.25 3.07
N ASN A 89 -13.00 13.09 3.31
CA ASN A 89 -13.39 14.14 2.36
C ASN A 89 -12.51 15.40 2.45
N ASP A 90 -11.62 15.45 3.43
CA ASP A 90 -10.66 16.54 3.61
C ASP A 90 -9.33 16.14 2.94
N SER A 91 -8.95 16.87 1.91
CA SER A 91 -7.70 16.63 1.16
C SER A 91 -6.42 16.89 1.97
N ALA A 92 -6.52 17.66 3.07
CA ALA A 92 -5.42 17.93 4.00
C ALA A 92 -5.41 16.98 5.21
N ALA A 93 -6.32 16.02 5.26
CA ALA A 93 -6.41 15.08 6.38
C ALA A 93 -5.11 14.32 6.62
N ALA A 94 -4.77 14.08 7.89
CA ALA A 94 -3.67 13.21 8.27
C ALA A 94 -3.84 11.82 7.63
N TYR A 95 -2.74 11.20 7.20
CA TYR A 95 -2.79 9.92 6.47
C TYR A 95 -3.56 8.85 7.22
N ILE A 96 -3.31 8.69 8.52
CA ILE A 96 -4.06 7.80 9.41
C ILE A 96 -4.71 8.64 10.50
N GLN A 97 -6.04 8.55 10.62
CA GLN A 97 -6.77 9.16 11.71
C GLN A 97 -7.08 8.15 12.81
N LYS A 98 -7.43 8.62 13.99
CA LYS A 98 -7.84 7.75 15.11
C LYS A 98 -9.02 6.88 14.70
N PRO A 99 -9.01 5.57 15.03
CA PRO A 99 -10.11 4.68 14.67
C PRO A 99 -11.39 5.02 15.44
N SER A 100 -12.51 4.78 14.78
CA SER A 100 -13.85 4.94 15.33
C SER A 100 -14.58 3.59 15.35
N LYS A 101 -15.51 3.40 16.29
CA LYS A 101 -16.45 2.28 16.36
C LYS A 101 -17.91 2.74 16.21
N SER A 102 -18.13 3.96 15.77
CA SER A 102 -19.47 4.58 15.68
C SER A 102 -20.35 4.05 14.54
N ASN A 103 -20.02 2.89 13.97
CA ASN A 103 -20.83 2.22 12.96
C ASN A 103 -21.76 1.18 13.59
N ARG A 104 -22.84 0.81 12.88
CA ARG A 104 -23.88 -0.12 13.35
C ARG A 104 -23.32 -1.47 13.82
N GLU A 105 -22.28 -1.96 13.17
CA GLU A 105 -21.66 -3.25 13.51
C GLU A 105 -20.63 -3.13 14.66
N GLY A 106 -20.21 -1.91 15.04
CA GLY A 106 -19.17 -1.68 16.04
C GLY A 106 -17.79 -2.17 15.61
N ALA A 107 -17.54 -2.26 14.31
CA ALA A 107 -16.24 -2.57 13.75
C ALA A 107 -15.29 -1.36 13.87
N TYR A 108 -14.00 -1.62 14.04
CA TYR A 108 -13.00 -0.56 13.93
C TYR A 108 -12.93 -0.03 12.51
N LEU A 109 -13.14 1.27 12.36
CA LEU A 109 -13.04 2.02 11.12
C LEU A 109 -11.92 3.05 11.23
N PHE A 110 -10.92 2.99 10.36
CA PHE A 110 -9.91 4.02 10.22
C PHE A 110 -10.26 4.94 9.06
N THR A 111 -10.30 6.24 9.32
CA THR A 111 -10.42 7.25 8.26
C THR A 111 -9.03 7.60 7.75
N LEU A 112 -8.85 7.61 6.44
CA LEU A 112 -7.56 7.84 5.78
C LEU A 112 -7.56 9.18 5.04
N GLY A 113 -6.49 9.95 5.19
CA GLY A 113 -6.15 11.03 4.27
C GLY A 113 -5.63 10.44 2.96
N VAL A 114 -6.54 10.03 2.07
CA VAL A 114 -6.20 9.33 0.81
C VAL A 114 -5.29 10.18 -0.05
N ASP A 115 -5.54 11.48 -0.16
CA ASP A 115 -4.75 12.43 -0.95
C ASP A 115 -3.32 12.58 -0.40
N THR A 116 -3.18 12.60 0.92
CA THR A 116 -1.89 12.57 1.61
C THR A 116 -1.12 11.29 1.30
N GLY A 117 -1.79 10.14 1.39
CA GLY A 117 -1.19 8.84 1.09
C GLY A 117 -0.80 8.69 -0.38
N LYS A 118 -1.64 9.16 -1.32
CA LYS A 118 -1.32 9.18 -2.75
C LYS A 118 -0.11 10.08 -3.05
N SER A 119 -0.02 11.25 -2.42
CA SER A 119 1.13 12.15 -2.59
C SER A 119 2.43 11.46 -2.13
N LEU A 120 2.42 10.86 -0.94
CA LEU A 120 3.56 10.11 -0.40
C LEU A 120 3.97 8.93 -1.30
N LEU A 121 2.99 8.19 -1.83
CA LEU A 121 3.26 7.07 -2.73
C LEU A 121 3.87 7.54 -4.04
N MET A 122 3.34 8.61 -4.64
CA MET A 122 3.87 9.14 -5.90
C MET A 122 5.29 9.68 -5.76
N ASP A 123 5.63 10.29 -4.62
CA ASP A 123 7.00 10.73 -4.37
C ASP A 123 7.96 9.55 -4.22
N ARG A 124 7.53 8.45 -3.60
CA ARG A 124 8.31 7.20 -3.53
C ARG A 124 8.50 6.53 -4.89
N LEU A 125 7.51 6.60 -5.77
CA LEU A 125 7.59 6.02 -7.12
C LEU A 125 8.55 6.78 -8.06
N LYS A 126 8.98 7.99 -7.68
CA LYS A 126 9.99 8.78 -8.42
C LYS A 126 11.42 8.43 -8.03
N LEU A 127 11.63 7.65 -6.96
CA LEU A 127 12.97 7.26 -6.52
C LEU A 127 13.58 6.30 -7.56
N GLU A 128 14.78 6.60 -8.00
CA GLU A 128 15.52 5.82 -9.01
C GLU A 128 16.49 4.83 -8.36
N GLU A 129 16.94 5.11 -7.13
CA GLU A 129 17.88 4.29 -6.39
C GLU A 129 17.17 3.45 -5.33
N GLU A 130 17.60 2.20 -5.18
CA GLU A 130 17.10 1.29 -4.14
C GLU A 130 17.50 1.79 -2.75
N GLY A 131 16.58 1.70 -1.81
CA GLY A 131 16.78 2.12 -0.45
C GLY A 131 15.50 2.61 0.22
N PRO A 132 15.62 3.40 1.30
CA PRO A 132 14.45 3.84 2.06
C PRO A 132 13.42 4.57 1.20
N GLY A 133 12.22 4.02 1.12
CA GLY A 133 11.11 4.57 0.34
C GLY A 133 10.94 3.97 -1.05
N PHE A 134 11.94 3.27 -1.57
CA PHE A 134 11.86 2.67 -2.90
C PHE A 134 10.74 1.61 -3.00
N CYS A 135 10.13 1.49 -4.17
CA CYS A 135 9.02 0.59 -4.43
C CYS A 135 9.42 -0.53 -5.39
N HIS A 136 9.61 -1.73 -4.87
CA HIS A 136 9.89 -2.92 -5.67
C HIS A 136 8.62 -3.60 -6.17
N PHE A 137 8.68 -4.11 -7.38
CA PHE A 137 7.61 -4.89 -7.99
C PHE A 137 8.18 -6.18 -8.59
N PRO A 138 7.56 -7.35 -8.35
CA PRO A 138 8.02 -8.59 -8.93
C PRO A 138 7.78 -8.59 -10.45
N LYS A 139 8.77 -9.12 -11.20
CA LYS A 139 8.69 -9.31 -12.65
C LYS A 139 8.05 -10.66 -13.03
N GLU A 140 7.86 -11.55 -12.06
CA GLU A 140 7.32 -12.89 -12.27
C GLU A 140 5.89 -12.83 -12.77
N GLU A 141 5.60 -13.64 -13.78
CA GLU A 141 4.24 -13.83 -14.28
C GLU A 141 3.32 -14.39 -13.19
N GLY A 142 2.03 -14.04 -13.25
CA GLY A 142 1.02 -14.49 -12.28
C GLY A 142 1.01 -13.76 -10.94
N LYS A 143 1.95 -12.84 -10.69
CA LYS A 143 1.92 -11.97 -9.49
C LYS A 143 0.99 -10.76 -9.67
N GLY A 144 0.52 -10.50 -10.89
CA GLY A 144 -0.47 -9.46 -11.21
C GLY A 144 0.10 -8.04 -11.40
N TYR A 145 1.42 -7.90 -11.51
CA TYR A 145 2.10 -6.62 -11.76
C TYR A 145 2.41 -6.46 -13.26
N ASP A 146 1.34 -6.47 -14.06
CA ASP A 146 1.37 -6.30 -15.50
C ASP A 146 1.24 -4.82 -15.92
N GLU A 147 1.26 -4.57 -17.22
CA GLU A 147 1.09 -3.23 -17.79
C GLU A 147 -0.22 -2.57 -17.32
N LYS A 148 -1.29 -3.35 -17.19
CA LYS A 148 -2.59 -2.87 -16.72
C LYS A 148 -2.54 -2.41 -15.25
N TYR A 149 -1.79 -3.12 -14.41
CA TYR A 149 -1.53 -2.69 -13.04
C TYR A 149 -0.82 -1.34 -13.02
N PHE A 150 0.26 -1.17 -13.79
CA PHE A 150 1.03 0.08 -13.79
C PHE A 150 0.25 1.25 -14.40
N LYS A 151 -0.56 1.02 -15.43
CA LYS A 151 -1.51 2.03 -15.94
C LYS A 151 -2.50 2.47 -14.85
N GLY A 152 -3.02 1.53 -14.05
CA GLY A 152 -3.90 1.83 -12.92
C GLY A 152 -3.17 2.53 -11.77
N LEU A 153 -1.91 2.16 -11.48
CA LEU A 153 -1.08 2.77 -10.44
C LEU A 153 -0.78 4.25 -10.74
N THR A 154 -0.62 4.60 -12.01
CA THR A 154 -0.27 5.96 -12.45
C THR A 154 -1.43 6.69 -13.12
N SER A 155 -2.67 6.22 -12.93
CA SER A 155 -3.86 6.73 -13.62
C SER A 155 -4.32 8.11 -13.17
N GLU A 156 -3.87 8.59 -12.02
CA GLU A 156 -4.27 9.88 -11.47
C GLU A 156 -3.13 10.92 -11.52
N LYS A 157 -3.53 12.18 -11.45
CA LYS A 157 -2.65 13.33 -11.31
C LYS A 157 -3.17 14.28 -10.23
N LYS A 158 -2.26 14.97 -9.55
CA LYS A 158 -2.58 16.01 -8.60
C LYS A 158 -2.83 17.32 -9.35
N VAL A 159 -3.98 17.93 -9.14
CA VAL A 159 -4.38 19.20 -9.78
C VAL A 159 -4.77 20.21 -8.73
N MET A 160 -4.53 21.50 -9.04
CA MET A 160 -5.00 22.60 -8.22
C MET A 160 -6.46 22.92 -8.58
N ARG A 161 -7.30 23.04 -7.58
CA ARG A 161 -8.72 23.42 -7.68
C ARG A 161 -9.01 24.57 -6.73
N TYR A 162 -10.12 25.26 -6.96
CA TYR A 162 -10.58 26.36 -6.12
C TYR A 162 -11.95 26.04 -5.54
N LYS A 163 -12.12 26.27 -4.24
CA LYS A 163 -13.40 26.19 -3.53
C LYS A 163 -13.60 27.47 -2.72
N MET A 164 -14.65 28.22 -3.02
CA MET A 164 -14.92 29.53 -2.41
C MET A 164 -13.70 30.48 -2.46
N GLY A 165 -13.02 30.55 -3.62
CA GLY A 165 -11.83 31.38 -3.83
C GLY A 165 -10.53 30.87 -3.17
N ARG A 166 -10.55 29.74 -2.43
CA ARG A 166 -9.37 29.14 -1.79
C ARG A 166 -8.81 28.01 -2.64
N PRO A 167 -7.51 28.01 -2.95
CA PRO A 167 -6.89 26.91 -3.67
C PRO A 167 -6.77 25.66 -2.79
N TYR A 168 -7.00 24.49 -3.38
CA TYR A 168 -6.71 23.19 -2.77
C TYR A 168 -6.22 22.21 -3.85
N PHE A 169 -5.51 21.18 -3.45
CA PHE A 169 -5.10 20.10 -4.35
C PHE A 169 -6.09 18.94 -4.28
N ALA A 170 -6.37 18.36 -5.46
CA ALA A 170 -7.19 17.16 -5.59
C ALA A 170 -6.52 16.15 -6.51
N TRP A 171 -6.77 14.86 -6.30
CA TRP A 171 -6.35 13.80 -7.20
C TRP A 171 -7.46 13.52 -8.21
N GLU A 172 -7.13 13.54 -9.49
CA GLU A 172 -8.07 13.31 -10.57
C GLU A 172 -7.48 12.35 -11.60
N LEU A 173 -8.34 11.55 -12.21
CA LEU A 173 -7.95 10.69 -13.32
C LEU A 173 -7.35 11.52 -14.46
N LYS A 174 -6.22 11.06 -15.00
CA LYS A 174 -5.54 11.69 -16.14
C LYS A 174 -6.41 11.66 -17.40
N ASP A 175 -7.12 10.54 -17.57
CA ASP A 175 -7.94 10.26 -18.72
C ASP A 175 -9.37 9.94 -18.32
N LYS A 176 -10.35 10.49 -19.07
CA LYS A 176 -11.77 10.20 -18.87
C LYS A 176 -12.24 9.03 -19.77
N GLY A 177 -11.33 8.43 -20.55
CA GLY A 177 -11.57 7.36 -21.50
C GLY A 177 -11.62 5.95 -20.89
N GLU A 178 -11.12 4.94 -21.60
CA GLU A 178 -11.15 3.53 -21.22
C GLU A 178 -10.36 3.17 -19.94
N HIS A 179 -9.40 4.01 -19.53
CA HIS A 179 -8.52 3.78 -18.38
C HIS A 179 -9.03 4.43 -17.08
N LYS A 180 -10.35 4.40 -16.85
CA LYS A 180 -11.02 4.96 -15.63
C LYS A 180 -10.72 4.20 -14.33
N ARG A 181 -9.68 3.39 -14.27
CA ARG A 181 -9.45 2.49 -13.13
C ARG A 181 -8.19 2.88 -12.38
N ASN A 182 -8.39 3.29 -11.13
CA ASN A 182 -7.35 3.64 -10.17
C ASN A 182 -7.16 2.58 -9.07
N GLU A 183 -7.79 1.40 -9.21
CA GLU A 183 -7.81 0.41 -8.13
C GLU A 183 -6.41 -0.05 -7.71
N ALA A 184 -5.44 -0.07 -8.65
CA ALA A 184 -4.06 -0.40 -8.32
C ALA A 184 -3.42 0.65 -7.41
N LEU A 185 -3.66 1.94 -7.68
CA LEU A 185 -3.22 3.06 -6.86
C LEU A 185 -3.84 3.00 -5.46
N ASP A 186 -5.16 2.81 -5.39
CA ASP A 186 -5.87 2.73 -4.11
C ASP A 186 -5.41 1.51 -3.30
N CYS A 187 -5.28 0.33 -3.91
CA CYS A 187 -4.77 -0.87 -3.23
C CYS A 187 -3.35 -0.67 -2.69
N ARG A 188 -2.47 -0.03 -3.45
CA ARG A 188 -1.10 0.26 -3.01
C ARG A 188 -1.09 1.26 -1.86
N ASN A 189 -1.91 2.29 -1.94
CA ASN A 189 -2.10 3.27 -0.87
C ASN A 189 -2.61 2.60 0.40
N TYR A 190 -3.63 1.74 0.31
CA TYR A 190 -4.20 1.03 1.47
C TYR A 190 -3.25 -0.01 2.06
N ALA A 191 -2.43 -0.66 1.25
CA ALA A 191 -1.37 -1.54 1.76
C ALA A 191 -0.31 -0.77 2.57
N THR A 192 0.02 0.46 2.16
CA THR A 192 0.88 1.36 2.93
C THR A 192 0.20 1.81 4.22
N ALA A 193 -1.09 2.16 4.17
CA ALA A 193 -1.88 2.51 5.36
C ALA A 193 -1.93 1.38 6.40
N ALA A 194 -2.01 0.12 5.96
CA ALA A 194 -2.04 -1.03 6.86
C ALA A 194 -0.77 -1.10 7.75
N ILE A 195 0.38 -0.72 7.22
CA ILE A 195 1.65 -0.72 7.97
C ILE A 195 1.67 0.42 8.99
N GLU A 196 1.19 1.60 8.62
CA GLU A 196 1.11 2.73 9.54
C GLU A 196 0.11 2.45 10.68
N ILE A 197 -1.00 1.75 10.39
CA ILE A 197 -2.03 1.38 11.38
C ILE A 197 -1.48 0.45 12.46
N ILE A 198 -0.65 -0.52 12.12
CA ILE A 198 -0.08 -1.43 13.14
C ILE A 198 1.07 -0.81 13.93
N ASN A 199 1.50 0.40 13.55
CA ASN A 199 2.59 1.13 14.21
C ASN A 199 3.82 0.25 14.49
N VAL A 200 4.23 -0.54 13.48
CA VAL A 200 5.39 -1.43 13.60
C VAL A 200 6.66 -0.57 13.63
N PRO A 201 7.50 -0.68 14.68
CA PRO A 201 8.76 0.02 14.72
C PRO A 201 9.64 -0.45 13.56
N LEU A 202 9.99 0.48 12.68
CA LEU A 202 10.88 0.22 11.55
C LEU A 202 12.31 0.02 12.07
N LYS A 203 12.99 -1.01 11.57
CA LYS A 203 14.40 -1.24 11.88
C LYS A 203 15.22 -0.02 11.44
N LYS A 204 15.98 0.57 12.35
CA LYS A 204 16.94 1.60 11.98
C LYS A 204 18.04 1.00 11.10
N PRO A 205 18.57 1.76 10.10
CA PRO A 205 19.68 1.30 9.31
C PRO A 205 20.85 0.90 10.21
N ASP A 206 21.44 -0.26 9.95
CA ASP A 206 22.64 -0.72 10.67
C ASP A 206 23.81 0.18 10.30
N LYS A 207 24.12 1.19 11.13
CA LYS A 207 25.23 2.12 10.94
C LYS A 207 26.57 1.40 10.70
N LYS A 208 26.71 0.14 11.17
CA LYS A 208 27.91 -0.70 10.93
C LYS A 208 28.06 -1.14 9.47
N LYS A 209 26.97 -1.42 8.75
CA LYS A 209 27.05 -1.84 7.33
C LYS A 209 27.40 -0.67 6.40
N GLU A 210 26.87 0.51 6.67
CA GLU A 210 27.19 1.72 5.90
C GLU A 210 28.66 2.15 6.11
N ALA A 211 29.16 2.11 7.35
CA ALA A 211 30.57 2.40 7.65
C ALA A 211 31.53 1.39 6.99
N THR A 212 31.13 0.14 6.85
CA THR A 212 31.93 -0.90 6.20
C THR A 212 31.94 -0.77 4.67
N ALA A 213 30.81 -0.37 4.08
CA ALA A 213 30.70 -0.07 2.66
C ALA A 213 31.52 1.18 2.28
N ALA A 214 31.38 2.27 3.05
CA ALA A 214 32.15 3.50 2.87
C ALA A 214 33.68 3.26 3.00
N LYS A 215 34.13 2.48 3.99
CA LYS A 215 35.53 2.10 4.14
C LYS A 215 36.05 1.23 2.96
N LYS A 216 35.20 0.40 2.37
CA LYS A 216 35.58 -0.40 1.17
C LYS A 216 35.72 0.47 -0.09
N ILE A 217 34.91 1.50 -0.23
CA ILE A 217 34.98 2.45 -1.36
C ILE A 217 36.24 3.30 -1.24
N ILE A 218 36.55 3.82 -0.05
CA ILE A 218 37.76 4.61 0.19
C ILE A 218 39.04 3.79 -0.04
N LYS A 219 39.08 2.51 0.37
CA LYS A 219 40.24 1.63 0.10
C LYS A 219 40.41 1.30 -1.38
N ARG A 220 39.34 1.21 -2.18
CA ARG A 220 39.41 1.02 -3.64
C ARG A 220 39.88 2.28 -4.38
N GLY A 221 39.48 3.46 -3.92
CA GLY A 221 39.93 4.75 -4.49
C GLY A 221 41.44 4.98 -4.29
N ARG A 222 41.99 4.65 -3.12
CA ARG A 222 43.45 4.83 -2.83
C ARG A 222 44.39 3.86 -3.57
N ARG A 223 43.90 2.73 -4.10
CA ARG A 223 44.71 1.77 -4.89
C ARG A 223 44.86 2.13 -6.38
N ARG A 224 44.14 3.13 -6.88
CA ARG A 224 44.20 3.56 -8.29
C ARG A 224 45.04 4.81 -8.55
N SER A 225 45.61 5.46 -7.52
CA SER A 225 46.42 6.65 -7.67
C SER A 225 47.92 6.45 -7.42
N GLY A 226 48.43 5.22 -7.49
CA GLY A 226 49.85 4.89 -7.33
C GLY A 226 50.35 4.08 -8.53
N GLY A 227 50.77 4.80 -9.59
CA GLY A 227 51.43 4.11 -10.70
C GLY A 227 51.44 4.93 -11.98
N ILE A 228 52.25 5.99 -12.03
CA ILE A 228 52.94 6.48 -13.23
C ILE A 228 54.17 7.23 -12.74
N LEU A 229 55.30 6.62 -12.83
CA LEU A 229 56.60 7.18 -13.15
C LEU A 229 57.27 6.18 -14.08
#